data_2d8b6dfbfbe9b93d7ce65e395e1df1f6
#
_entry.id   2d8b6dfbfbe9b93d7ce65e395e1df1f6
#
_cell.length_a   1.000
_cell.length_b   1.000
_cell.length_c   1.000
_cell.angle_alpha   90.00
_cell.angle_beta   90.00
_cell.angle_gamma   90.00
#
_symmetry.space_group_name_H-M   'P 1'
#
loop_
_entity.id
_entity.type
_entity.pdbx_description
1 polymer ?
#
loop_
_entity_poly.entity_id
_entity_poly.type
_entity_poly.pdbx_seq_one_letter_code
_entity_poly.pdbx_strand_id
1 'polypeptide(L)'
;MMTFRHIPSTKRLSTFPKLPAVEMKKNIPILLCLLISSACRQPGAIMTVTGPIRPSDMGVTLPHEHILVDWIGADSTGYHRWNRGQVAETVLPYLLQAKELGVRTFLDCTPAYLGRDPMLLKTLSERSGIHIVTNTGLYGAVDNRFIPAYAATETAETLSERWIREFRDGIENTGIRPGFIKIAVAGIAPLSDLHGKIVRAACLAHLATGLTINSHTGPAAAAFEQLAVLDKEGVSPRAFGWTHAYGQNSDSLEKAARRGAWISLDIVGDLPEQINAYAEILILFKEKGLLRNVLLSHDAGVYDPAKKNGGTFRGFNAIFERLVPALRKRGFSQKQIDILLVENPRKAYTIRVRKR
;
A
#
# COMPACT_ATOMS: atom_id res chain seq x y z
N MET A 1 10.86 -18.47 -74.90
CA MET A 1 10.34 -19.23 -76.08
C MET A 1 8.87 -19.55 -75.79
N MET A 2 7.98 -19.02 -76.65
CA MET A 2 6.64 -19.46 -77.01
C MET A 2 5.59 -19.53 -75.86
N THR A 3 4.39 -19.08 -76.03
CA THR A 3 3.64 -18.40 -77.11
C THR A 3 2.30 -17.95 -76.56
N PHE A 4 1.86 -16.81 -76.95
CA PHE A 4 0.49 -16.25 -76.83
C PHE A 4 -0.56 -17.20 -77.42
N ARG A 5 -1.77 -17.20 -76.83
CA ARG A 5 -3.00 -17.28 -77.63
C ARG A 5 -4.13 -16.43 -76.97
N HIS A 6 -4.78 -15.74 -77.93
CA HIS A 6 -5.76 -14.70 -77.85
C HIS A 6 -7.19 -15.25 -77.96
N ILE A 7 -8.13 -14.59 -77.16
CA ILE A 7 -9.49 -14.04 -77.49
C ILE A 7 -10.54 -15.05 -78.17
N PRO A 8 -11.88 -14.91 -77.93
CA PRO A 8 -12.61 -13.67 -78.12
C PRO A 8 -13.81 -13.39 -77.17
N SER A 9 -14.27 -12.14 -77.28
CA SER A 9 -15.47 -11.50 -76.72
C SER A 9 -16.77 -11.99 -77.34
N THR A 10 -17.91 -11.98 -76.62
CA THR A 10 -19.25 -11.58 -77.17
C THR A 10 -20.23 -11.18 -76.02
N LYS A 11 -20.72 -9.96 -76.14
CA LYS A 11 -22.12 -9.46 -76.17
C LYS A 11 -23.05 -9.62 -74.96
N ARG A 12 -23.36 -8.51 -74.36
CA ARG A 12 -24.58 -7.64 -74.37
C ARG A 12 -25.78 -8.06 -73.52
N LEU A 13 -26.21 -7.07 -72.74
CA LEU A 13 -27.57 -6.65 -72.39
C LEU A 13 -28.38 -7.44 -71.36
N SER A 14 -28.58 -6.81 -70.21
CA SER A 14 -29.94 -6.56 -69.69
C SER A 14 -29.95 -5.46 -68.67
N THR A 15 -30.80 -4.51 -68.90
CA THR A 15 -31.16 -3.33 -68.13
C THR A 15 -31.89 -3.73 -66.82
N PHE A 16 -31.47 -3.24 -65.69
CA PHE A 16 -32.27 -3.25 -64.46
C PHE A 16 -32.59 -1.81 -64.03
N PRO A 17 -33.78 -1.57 -63.46
CA PRO A 17 -34.32 -0.23 -63.20
C PRO A 17 -33.64 0.46 -62.03
N LYS A 18 -33.50 1.77 -62.13
CA LYS A 18 -33.02 2.66 -61.06
C LYS A 18 -34.05 2.74 -59.93
N LEU A 19 -33.67 2.33 -58.72
CA LEU A 19 -34.37 2.67 -57.49
C LEU A 19 -34.03 4.09 -57.02
N PRO A 20 -34.98 4.80 -56.41
CA PRO A 20 -34.82 6.19 -56.04
C PRO A 20 -33.84 6.39 -54.86
N ALA A 21 -33.08 7.46 -54.93
CA ALA A 21 -32.17 7.88 -53.85
C ALA A 21 -32.98 8.26 -52.62
N VAL A 22 -32.76 7.54 -51.51
CA VAL A 22 -33.22 7.95 -50.16
C VAL A 22 -32.18 8.88 -49.59
N GLU A 23 -32.53 10.18 -49.48
CA GLU A 23 -31.77 11.14 -48.66
C GLU A 23 -31.75 10.67 -47.20
N MET A 24 -30.63 10.13 -46.76
CA MET A 24 -30.39 9.90 -45.35
C MET A 24 -29.96 11.21 -44.67
N LYS A 25 -30.88 11.85 -43.96
CA LYS A 25 -30.56 12.94 -43.05
C LYS A 25 -29.51 12.47 -42.02
N LYS A 26 -28.36 13.11 -42.06
CA LYS A 26 -27.28 13.01 -41.06
C LYS A 26 -27.77 13.61 -39.73
N ASN A 27 -28.30 12.80 -38.84
CA ASN A 27 -28.41 13.08 -37.42
C ASN A 27 -28.18 11.79 -36.68
N ILE A 28 -26.91 11.34 -36.58
CA ILE A 28 -26.47 10.38 -35.58
C ILE A 28 -25.95 11.20 -34.41
N PRO A 29 -26.59 11.18 -33.25
CA PRO A 29 -26.03 11.84 -32.09
C PRO A 29 -24.75 11.14 -31.69
N ILE A 30 -23.67 11.93 -31.59
CA ILE A 30 -22.41 11.55 -30.97
C ILE A 30 -22.71 11.26 -29.47
N LEU A 31 -23.12 10.05 -29.13
CA LEU A 31 -23.35 9.59 -27.77
C LEU A 31 -22.68 8.24 -27.53
N LEU A 32 -21.44 8.07 -28.01
CA LEU A 32 -20.72 6.82 -27.76
C LEU A 32 -19.21 7.05 -27.53
N CYS A 33 -18.85 8.00 -26.70
CA CYS A 33 -17.46 8.18 -26.28
C CYS A 33 -17.29 8.66 -24.83
N LEU A 34 -18.21 8.31 -23.91
CA LEU A 34 -18.10 8.70 -22.49
C LEU A 34 -18.26 7.53 -21.51
N LEU A 35 -17.98 6.30 -21.93
CA LEU A 35 -18.08 5.12 -21.05
C LEU A 35 -16.74 4.49 -20.70
N ILE A 36 -15.61 5.16 -20.90
CA ILE A 36 -14.30 4.61 -20.51
C ILE A 36 -13.58 5.63 -19.62
N SER A 37 -14.06 5.83 -18.41
CA SER A 37 -13.24 6.41 -17.33
C SER A 37 -13.84 6.31 -15.94
N SER A 38 -14.93 5.58 -15.74
CA SER A 38 -15.53 5.41 -14.39
C SER A 38 -15.03 4.18 -13.63
N ALA A 39 -14.13 3.36 -14.18
CA ALA A 39 -13.66 2.13 -13.51
C ALA A 39 -12.59 2.35 -12.42
N CYS A 40 -12.12 3.59 -12.17
CA CYS A 40 -10.98 3.84 -11.29
C CYS A 40 -11.31 4.41 -9.91
N ARG A 41 -12.56 4.67 -9.58
CA ARG A 41 -12.93 5.13 -8.24
C ARG A 41 -14.16 4.38 -7.75
N GLN A 42 -13.95 3.25 -7.07
CA GLN A 42 -14.90 2.82 -6.05
C GLN A 42 -14.47 3.48 -4.73
N PRO A 43 -15.07 4.61 -4.31
CA PRO A 43 -14.81 5.18 -3.00
C PRO A 43 -15.22 4.12 -1.98
N GLY A 44 -14.26 3.74 -1.11
CA GLY A 44 -14.52 2.75 -0.08
C GLY A 44 -14.02 1.33 -0.35
N ALA A 45 -13.16 1.08 -1.36
CA ALA A 45 -12.49 -0.22 -1.56
C ALA A 45 -11.16 -0.30 -0.80
N ILE A 46 -10.71 -1.53 -0.56
CA ILE A 46 -9.31 -1.86 -0.20
C ILE A 46 -8.68 -2.44 -1.46
N MET A 47 -7.54 -1.89 -1.88
CA MET A 47 -6.83 -2.41 -3.05
C MET A 47 -5.83 -3.48 -2.61
N THR A 48 -5.96 -4.70 -3.14
CA THR A 48 -5.05 -5.82 -2.88
C THR A 48 -4.30 -6.19 -4.16
N VAL A 49 -3.27 -7.02 -4.04
CA VAL A 49 -2.48 -7.49 -5.19
C VAL A 49 -3.29 -8.38 -6.15
N THR A 50 -4.44 -8.90 -5.70
CA THR A 50 -5.38 -9.70 -6.51
C THR A 50 -6.61 -8.91 -6.98
N GLY A 51 -6.65 -7.60 -6.70
CA GLY A 51 -7.74 -6.71 -7.06
C GLY A 51 -8.44 -6.08 -5.85
N PRO A 52 -9.45 -5.23 -6.07
CA PRO A 52 -10.15 -4.55 -4.99
C PRO A 52 -11.07 -5.49 -4.22
N ILE A 53 -11.12 -5.32 -2.90
CA ILE A 53 -12.07 -5.98 -2.01
C ILE A 53 -12.94 -4.96 -1.28
N ARG A 54 -14.09 -5.39 -0.76
CA ARG A 54 -14.92 -4.54 0.10
C ARG A 54 -14.21 -4.32 1.44
N PRO A 55 -14.34 -3.16 2.08
CA PRO A 55 -13.76 -2.91 3.40
C PRO A 55 -14.21 -3.94 4.46
N SER A 56 -15.43 -4.48 4.35
CA SER A 56 -15.94 -5.54 5.23
C SER A 56 -15.15 -6.85 5.12
N ASP A 57 -14.53 -7.10 3.98
CA ASP A 57 -13.84 -8.36 3.70
C ASP A 57 -12.38 -8.35 4.18
N MET A 58 -11.89 -7.17 4.63
CA MET A 58 -10.52 -7.00 5.13
C MET A 58 -10.22 -7.87 6.37
N GLY A 59 -11.16 -8.01 7.31
CA GLY A 59 -11.02 -8.86 8.50
C GLY A 59 -9.86 -8.48 9.41
N VAL A 60 -9.35 -9.45 10.16
CA VAL A 60 -8.15 -9.28 11.00
C VAL A 60 -6.96 -8.94 10.13
N THR A 61 -6.29 -7.85 10.45
CA THR A 61 -5.28 -7.24 9.58
C THR A 61 -3.97 -6.97 10.31
N LEU A 62 -2.88 -7.33 9.67
CA LEU A 62 -1.52 -6.94 10.03
C LEU A 62 -1.08 -5.77 9.13
N PRO A 63 -1.10 -4.52 9.64
CA PRO A 63 -0.93 -3.33 8.78
C PRO A 63 0.52 -2.92 8.52
N HIS A 64 1.51 -3.61 9.07
CA HIS A 64 2.92 -3.32 8.85
C HIS A 64 3.79 -4.57 9.00
N GLU A 65 4.02 -5.24 7.88
CA GLU A 65 4.87 -6.42 7.80
C GLU A 65 5.70 -6.40 6.52
N HIS A 66 6.63 -7.36 6.38
CA HIS A 66 7.53 -7.49 5.25
C HIS A 66 7.59 -8.92 4.74
N ILE A 67 7.63 -9.09 3.42
CA ILE A 67 7.90 -10.39 2.77
C ILE A 67 9.38 -10.47 2.42
N LEU A 68 9.88 -9.50 1.67
CA LEU A 68 11.26 -9.44 1.22
C LEU A 68 11.80 -8.04 1.44
N VAL A 69 13.03 -7.95 1.95
CA VAL A 69 13.73 -6.67 2.08
C VAL A 69 15.15 -6.83 1.57
N ASP A 70 15.50 -6.09 0.52
CA ASP A 70 16.85 -6.06 -0.06
C ASP A 70 17.63 -4.83 0.41
N TRP A 71 18.51 -5.02 1.36
CA TRP A 71 19.28 -3.96 2.02
C TRP A 71 20.43 -3.41 1.20
N ILE A 72 20.59 -3.81 -0.08
CA ILE A 72 21.76 -3.43 -0.88
C ILE A 72 21.79 -1.95 -1.28
N GLY A 73 20.62 -1.32 -1.44
CA GLY A 73 20.46 0.07 -1.84
C GLY A 73 19.84 0.23 -3.22
N ALA A 74 19.34 1.46 -3.49
CA ALA A 74 18.55 1.77 -4.68
C ALA A 74 19.23 1.46 -6.01
N ASP A 75 20.53 1.69 -6.09
CA ASP A 75 21.29 1.55 -7.34
C ASP A 75 21.60 0.08 -7.72
N SER A 76 21.40 -0.84 -6.79
CA SER A 76 21.82 -2.24 -6.97
C SER A 76 20.67 -3.24 -6.77
N THR A 77 19.55 -2.84 -6.18
CA THR A 77 18.40 -3.72 -5.99
C THR A 77 17.65 -3.99 -7.28
N GLY A 78 16.97 -5.11 -7.35
CA GLY A 78 16.14 -5.48 -8.51
C GLY A 78 15.80 -6.97 -8.52
N TYR A 79 14.85 -7.37 -9.36
CA TYR A 79 14.33 -8.74 -9.46
C TYR A 79 15.37 -9.82 -9.77
N HIS A 80 16.55 -9.46 -10.27
CA HIS A 80 17.69 -10.36 -10.48
C HIS A 80 18.35 -10.84 -9.17
N ARG A 81 18.01 -10.18 -8.04
CA ARG A 81 18.62 -10.45 -6.73
C ARG A 81 18.00 -11.63 -6.00
N TRP A 82 16.78 -12.04 -6.36
CA TRP A 82 16.06 -13.13 -5.70
C TRP A 82 15.30 -14.02 -6.69
N ASN A 83 15.10 -15.26 -6.29
CA ASN A 83 14.22 -16.18 -6.99
C ASN A 83 12.84 -16.18 -6.31
N ARG A 84 11.80 -15.71 -7.02
CA ARG A 84 10.42 -15.60 -6.49
C ARG A 84 9.90 -16.93 -5.95
N GLY A 85 10.19 -18.05 -6.63
CA GLY A 85 9.77 -19.39 -6.20
C GLY A 85 10.39 -19.76 -4.86
N GLN A 86 11.70 -19.56 -4.71
CA GLN A 86 12.40 -19.85 -3.46
C GLN A 86 11.90 -18.97 -2.31
N VAL A 87 11.69 -17.68 -2.56
CA VAL A 87 11.11 -16.77 -1.55
C VAL A 87 9.71 -17.23 -1.14
N ALA A 88 8.88 -17.58 -2.13
CA ALA A 88 7.51 -18.03 -1.87
C ALA A 88 7.49 -19.33 -1.03
N GLU A 89 8.34 -20.31 -1.33
CA GLU A 89 8.44 -21.55 -0.52
C GLU A 89 8.89 -21.28 0.91
N THR A 90 9.81 -20.32 1.11
CA THR A 90 10.29 -19.95 2.45
C THR A 90 9.21 -19.24 3.27
N VAL A 91 8.45 -18.31 2.63
CA VAL A 91 7.54 -17.40 3.34
C VAL A 91 6.15 -17.99 3.54
N LEU A 92 5.67 -18.81 2.60
CA LEU A 92 4.30 -19.33 2.62
C LEU A 92 3.90 -20.02 3.94
N PRO A 93 4.75 -20.86 4.59
CA PRO A 93 4.39 -21.48 5.88
C PRO A 93 4.03 -20.45 6.95
N TYR A 94 4.72 -19.31 7.01
CA TYR A 94 4.45 -18.25 7.99
C TYR A 94 3.12 -17.51 7.70
N LEU A 95 2.78 -17.32 6.42
CA LEU A 95 1.48 -16.76 6.04
C LEU A 95 0.34 -17.73 6.36
N LEU A 96 0.53 -19.04 6.15
CA LEU A 96 -0.46 -20.05 6.51
C LEU A 96 -0.66 -20.10 8.04
N GLN A 97 0.41 -20.04 8.83
CA GLN A 97 0.31 -19.92 10.28
C GLN A 97 -0.44 -18.66 10.72
N ALA A 98 -0.15 -17.51 10.11
CA ALA A 98 -0.89 -16.28 10.38
C ALA A 98 -2.39 -16.43 10.04
N LYS A 99 -2.71 -17.10 8.93
CA LYS A 99 -4.10 -17.41 8.56
C LYS A 99 -4.82 -18.28 9.58
N GLU A 100 -4.15 -19.30 10.12
CA GLU A 100 -4.68 -20.16 11.20
C GLU A 100 -4.98 -19.36 12.47
N LEU A 101 -4.20 -18.30 12.75
CA LEU A 101 -4.43 -17.34 13.82
C LEU A 101 -5.55 -16.32 13.49
N GLY A 102 -6.19 -16.44 12.33
CA GLY A 102 -7.33 -15.65 11.92
C GLY A 102 -7.00 -14.44 11.04
N VAL A 103 -5.73 -14.21 10.66
CA VAL A 103 -5.35 -13.12 9.76
C VAL A 103 -6.01 -13.28 8.39
N ARG A 104 -6.62 -12.22 7.92
CA ARG A 104 -7.28 -12.15 6.61
C ARG A 104 -6.57 -11.21 5.65
N THR A 105 -5.92 -10.17 6.18
CA THR A 105 -5.23 -9.16 5.37
C THR A 105 -3.84 -8.86 5.95
N PHE A 106 -2.91 -8.66 5.04
CA PHE A 106 -1.50 -8.41 5.32
C PHE A 106 -1.04 -7.23 4.46
N LEU A 107 -0.45 -6.21 5.07
CA LEU A 107 0.14 -5.10 4.33
C LEU A 107 1.64 -5.28 4.25
N ASP A 108 2.15 -5.50 3.04
CA ASP A 108 3.59 -5.51 2.80
C ASP A 108 4.10 -4.07 2.70
N CYS A 109 4.91 -3.68 3.69
CA CYS A 109 5.43 -2.32 3.82
C CYS A 109 6.78 -2.10 3.14
N THR A 110 7.23 -3.06 2.32
CA THR A 110 8.46 -2.92 1.54
C THR A 110 8.22 -2.06 0.31
N PRO A 111 8.79 -0.83 0.21
CA PRO A 111 8.59 0.05 -0.92
C PRO A 111 9.51 -0.29 -2.10
N ALA A 112 9.32 0.41 -3.22
CA ALA A 112 10.23 0.38 -4.34
C ALA A 112 11.66 0.68 -3.89
N TYR A 113 12.65 0.08 -4.54
CA TYR A 113 14.10 0.19 -4.24
C TYR A 113 14.55 -0.41 -2.89
N LEU A 114 13.63 -1.08 -2.17
CA LEU A 114 13.92 -1.84 -0.96
C LEU A 114 13.52 -3.33 -1.08
N GLY A 115 13.08 -3.76 -2.27
CA GLY A 115 12.71 -5.15 -2.52
C GLY A 115 11.23 -5.40 -2.80
N ARG A 116 10.39 -4.37 -3.03
CA ARG A 116 9.00 -4.55 -3.43
C ARG A 116 8.89 -5.43 -4.68
N ASP A 117 8.14 -6.53 -4.59
CA ASP A 117 7.87 -7.42 -5.73
C ASP A 117 6.37 -7.77 -5.82
N PRO A 118 5.59 -7.00 -6.60
CA PRO A 118 4.15 -7.20 -6.71
C PRO A 118 3.74 -8.59 -7.19
N MET A 119 4.52 -9.21 -8.09
CA MET A 119 4.21 -10.55 -8.61
C MET A 119 4.46 -11.64 -7.56
N LEU A 120 5.51 -11.52 -6.74
CA LEU A 120 5.74 -12.39 -5.59
C LEU A 120 4.59 -12.28 -4.59
N LEU A 121 4.18 -11.05 -4.26
CA LEU A 121 3.07 -10.81 -3.33
C LEU A 121 1.76 -11.38 -3.85
N LYS A 122 1.48 -11.27 -5.16
CA LYS A 122 0.31 -11.88 -5.78
C LYS A 122 0.34 -13.41 -5.67
N THR A 123 1.46 -14.04 -5.99
CA THR A 123 1.65 -15.50 -5.85
C THR A 123 1.39 -15.96 -4.41
N LEU A 124 1.95 -15.24 -3.42
CA LEU A 124 1.75 -15.55 -2.01
C LEU A 124 0.31 -15.35 -1.56
N SER A 125 -0.36 -14.29 -2.04
CA SER A 125 -1.77 -14.03 -1.76
C SER A 125 -2.67 -15.15 -2.30
N GLU A 126 -2.45 -15.58 -3.53
CA GLU A 126 -3.21 -16.66 -4.17
C GLU A 126 -2.99 -18.01 -3.46
N ARG A 127 -1.76 -18.32 -3.08
CA ARG A 127 -1.40 -19.58 -2.40
C ARG A 127 -1.85 -19.64 -0.94
N SER A 128 -1.74 -18.53 -0.20
CA SER A 128 -2.15 -18.49 1.20
C SER A 128 -3.64 -18.24 1.37
N GLY A 129 -4.28 -17.57 0.42
CA GLY A 129 -5.64 -17.05 0.53
C GLY A 129 -5.77 -15.87 1.51
N ILE A 130 -4.65 -15.22 1.87
CA ILE A 130 -4.60 -13.95 2.61
C ILE A 130 -4.64 -12.81 1.59
N HIS A 131 -5.44 -11.79 1.82
CA HIS A 131 -5.40 -10.57 1.04
C HIS A 131 -4.10 -9.82 1.33
N ILE A 132 -3.22 -9.70 0.33
CA ILE A 132 -1.98 -8.91 0.48
C ILE A 132 -2.18 -7.56 -0.18
N VAL A 133 -1.78 -6.51 0.52
CA VAL A 133 -1.82 -5.11 0.05
C VAL A 133 -0.38 -4.64 -0.14
N THR A 134 -0.06 -4.17 -1.35
CA THR A 134 1.25 -3.55 -1.65
C THR A 134 1.15 -2.02 -1.63
N ASN A 135 2.27 -1.36 -1.77
CA ASN A 135 2.39 0.09 -1.63
C ASN A 135 3.04 0.78 -2.83
N THR A 136 2.97 2.11 -2.83
CA THR A 136 3.79 3.03 -3.62
C THR A 136 4.51 3.99 -2.70
N GLY A 137 5.53 4.68 -3.15
CA GLY A 137 6.29 5.62 -2.35
C GLY A 137 7.79 5.36 -2.36
N LEU A 138 8.53 6.11 -1.52
CA LEU A 138 9.99 6.04 -1.42
C LEU A 138 10.45 6.01 0.03
N TYR A 139 11.54 5.28 0.29
CA TYR A 139 12.10 5.07 1.61
C TYR A 139 13.33 5.95 1.83
N GLY A 140 13.18 7.11 2.50
CA GLY A 140 14.24 8.09 2.74
C GLY A 140 15.02 7.91 4.06
N ALA A 141 14.68 6.92 4.89
CA ALA A 141 15.49 6.62 6.07
C ALA A 141 16.82 5.93 5.69
N VAL A 142 17.70 5.71 6.68
CA VAL A 142 19.01 5.07 6.50
C VAL A 142 19.85 5.82 5.46
N ASP A 143 20.11 7.12 5.75
CA ASP A 143 20.96 8.00 4.96
C ASP A 143 20.60 8.04 3.45
N ASN A 144 19.30 7.97 3.15
CA ASN A 144 18.75 7.98 1.79
C ASN A 144 19.25 6.82 0.89
N ARG A 145 19.79 5.75 1.45
CA ARG A 145 20.38 4.63 0.71
C ARG A 145 19.41 3.97 -0.28
N PHE A 146 18.11 4.05 -0.01
CA PHE A 146 17.05 3.45 -0.83
C PHE A 146 16.30 4.49 -1.67
N ILE A 147 16.87 5.69 -1.81
CA ILE A 147 16.33 6.74 -2.66
C ILE A 147 17.00 6.67 -4.03
N PRO A 148 16.25 6.50 -5.13
CA PRO A 148 16.82 6.54 -6.47
C PRO A 148 17.26 7.95 -6.86
N ALA A 149 18.28 8.04 -7.71
CA ALA A 149 18.91 9.32 -8.10
C ALA A 149 17.90 10.37 -8.62
N TYR A 150 16.87 9.96 -9.37
CA TYR A 150 15.86 10.90 -9.88
C TYR A 150 15.11 11.64 -8.76
N ALA A 151 14.94 11.04 -7.58
CA ALA A 151 14.23 11.67 -6.49
C ALA A 151 14.96 12.88 -5.90
N ALA A 152 16.25 13.00 -6.10
CA ALA A 152 17.00 14.20 -5.70
C ALA A 152 16.65 15.41 -6.58
N THR A 153 16.45 15.20 -7.88
CA THR A 153 16.27 16.26 -8.89
C THR A 153 14.82 16.56 -9.24
N GLU A 154 13.91 15.57 -9.14
CA GLU A 154 12.49 15.74 -9.44
C GLU A 154 11.77 16.56 -8.36
N THR A 155 10.71 17.27 -8.76
CA THR A 155 9.84 18.01 -7.86
C THR A 155 8.89 17.07 -7.10
N ALA A 156 8.22 17.57 -6.06
CA ALA A 156 7.21 16.80 -5.34
C ALA A 156 6.03 16.40 -6.25
N GLU A 157 5.66 17.28 -7.18
CA GLU A 157 4.62 17.02 -8.18
C GLU A 157 5.00 15.85 -9.08
N THR A 158 6.23 15.85 -9.62
CA THR A 158 6.71 14.77 -10.49
C THR A 158 6.79 13.43 -9.75
N LEU A 159 7.27 13.43 -8.50
CA LEU A 159 7.27 12.24 -7.65
C LEU A 159 5.84 11.74 -7.39
N SER A 160 4.92 12.64 -7.08
CA SER A 160 3.51 12.28 -6.84
C SER A 160 2.85 11.67 -8.08
N GLU A 161 3.14 12.21 -9.28
CA GLU A 161 2.61 11.67 -10.54
C GLU A 161 3.08 10.25 -10.82
N ARG A 162 4.31 9.87 -10.42
CA ARG A 162 4.77 8.48 -10.50
C ARG A 162 3.89 7.56 -9.66
N TRP A 163 3.58 7.94 -8.41
CA TRP A 163 2.78 7.15 -7.49
C TRP A 163 1.30 7.12 -7.87
N ILE A 164 0.77 8.23 -8.37
CA ILE A 164 -0.60 8.30 -8.93
C ILE A 164 -0.73 7.38 -10.15
N ARG A 165 0.30 7.33 -11.00
CA ARG A 165 0.34 6.44 -12.17
C ARG A 165 0.36 4.97 -11.77
N GLU A 166 1.19 4.58 -10.77
CA GLU A 166 1.15 3.22 -10.23
C GLU A 166 -0.25 2.83 -9.72
N PHE A 167 -0.95 3.76 -9.07
CA PHE A 167 -2.32 3.52 -8.60
C PHE A 167 -3.33 3.43 -9.75
N ARG A 168 -3.19 4.23 -10.79
CA ARG A 168 -4.10 4.25 -11.93
C ARG A 168 -3.88 3.09 -12.88
N ASP A 169 -2.63 2.86 -13.27
CA ASP A 169 -2.25 2.00 -14.39
C ASP A 169 -1.64 0.66 -13.92
N GLY A 170 -1.24 0.56 -12.65
CA GLY A 170 -0.54 -0.57 -12.06
C GLY A 170 0.97 -0.36 -11.97
N ILE A 171 1.57 -1.08 -11.02
CA ILE A 171 3.00 -1.06 -10.75
C ILE A 171 3.73 -1.80 -11.89
N GLU A 172 4.68 -1.14 -12.55
CA GLU A 172 5.61 -1.77 -13.51
C GLU A 172 4.93 -2.65 -14.56
N ASN A 173 3.81 -2.20 -15.11
CA ASN A 173 2.99 -2.91 -16.11
C ASN A 173 2.41 -4.27 -15.66
N THR A 174 2.42 -4.58 -14.37
CA THR A 174 1.82 -5.81 -13.82
C THR A 174 0.30 -5.77 -13.73
N GLY A 175 -0.32 -4.59 -13.82
CA GLY A 175 -1.72 -4.37 -13.51
C GLY A 175 -2.04 -4.38 -12.01
N ILE A 176 -1.08 -4.72 -11.15
CA ILE A 176 -1.24 -4.71 -9.68
C ILE A 176 -1.13 -3.28 -9.18
N ARG A 177 -2.13 -2.84 -8.41
CA ARG A 177 -2.21 -1.47 -7.89
C ARG A 177 -1.85 -1.40 -6.42
N PRO A 178 -1.18 -0.32 -5.96
CA PRO A 178 -0.91 -0.12 -4.54
C PRO A 178 -2.20 0.19 -3.76
N GLY A 179 -2.26 -0.27 -2.51
CA GLY A 179 -3.38 0.02 -1.59
C GLY A 179 -3.07 1.13 -0.57
N PHE A 180 -1.82 1.57 -0.47
CA PHE A 180 -1.38 2.67 0.39
C PHE A 180 -0.08 3.30 -0.11
N ILE A 181 0.31 4.43 0.47
CA ILE A 181 1.59 5.09 0.22
C ILE A 181 2.52 4.76 1.38
N LYS A 182 3.68 4.19 1.12
CA LYS A 182 4.75 3.97 2.10
C LYS A 182 5.89 4.92 1.82
N ILE A 183 6.15 5.81 2.76
CA ILE A 183 7.34 6.67 2.75
C ILE A 183 8.17 6.42 3.99
N ALA A 184 9.38 6.95 3.99
CA ALA A 184 10.23 7.03 5.17
C ALA A 184 10.97 8.36 5.19
N VAL A 185 11.20 8.86 6.40
CA VAL A 185 12.06 10.00 6.66
C VAL A 185 13.11 9.61 7.70
N ALA A 186 14.25 10.31 7.74
CA ALA A 186 15.14 10.20 8.89
C ALA A 186 14.43 10.69 10.15
N GLY A 187 14.73 10.04 11.28
CA GLY A 187 14.16 10.41 12.59
C GLY A 187 14.71 11.72 13.14
N ILE A 188 14.91 12.75 12.31
CA ILE A 188 15.55 14.01 12.62
C ILE A 188 14.57 15.15 12.32
N ALA A 189 14.58 16.17 13.17
CA ALA A 189 13.88 17.44 12.95
C ALA A 189 14.91 18.61 13.02
N PRO A 190 14.78 19.62 12.14
CA PRO A 190 13.80 19.73 11.06
C PRO A 190 14.05 18.69 9.94
N LEU A 191 12.99 18.38 9.17
CA LEU A 191 13.15 17.52 7.98
C LEU A 191 14.09 18.16 6.99
N SER A 192 14.93 17.34 6.34
CA SER A 192 15.70 17.79 5.16
C SER A 192 14.77 18.18 4.01
N ASP A 193 15.26 18.98 3.07
CA ASP A 193 14.50 19.38 1.86
C ASP A 193 13.99 18.16 1.08
N LEU A 194 14.80 17.11 0.97
CA LEU A 194 14.43 15.88 0.32
C LEU A 194 13.29 15.18 1.06
N HIS A 195 13.37 15.07 2.39
CA HIS A 195 12.32 14.43 3.18
C HIS A 195 11.02 15.25 3.19
N GLY A 196 11.11 16.57 3.31
CA GLY A 196 9.97 17.47 3.16
C GLY A 196 9.30 17.34 1.79
N LYS A 197 10.11 17.21 0.73
CA LYS A 197 9.64 16.95 -0.64
C LYS A 197 8.92 15.60 -0.77
N ILE A 198 9.46 14.53 -0.19
CA ILE A 198 8.83 13.19 -0.18
C ILE A 198 7.48 13.23 0.54
N VAL A 199 7.40 13.86 1.70
CA VAL A 199 6.14 14.01 2.46
C VAL A 199 5.12 14.82 1.65
N ARG A 200 5.54 15.92 1.01
CA ARG A 200 4.69 16.73 0.14
C ARG A 200 4.18 15.93 -1.07
N ALA A 201 5.03 15.16 -1.71
CA ALA A 201 4.64 14.26 -2.79
C ALA A 201 3.59 13.23 -2.34
N ALA A 202 3.72 12.68 -1.12
CA ALA A 202 2.74 11.77 -0.54
C ALA A 202 1.40 12.46 -0.28
N CYS A 203 1.40 13.72 0.16
CA CYS A 203 0.19 14.52 0.32
C CYS A 203 -0.54 14.73 -1.03
N LEU A 204 0.18 15.12 -2.07
CA LEU A 204 -0.36 15.30 -3.41
C LEU A 204 -0.94 13.99 -3.98
N ALA A 205 -0.20 12.88 -3.82
CA ALA A 205 -0.68 11.56 -4.22
C ALA A 205 -1.92 11.13 -3.43
N HIS A 206 -1.98 11.39 -2.10
CA HIS A 206 -3.17 11.15 -1.29
C HIS A 206 -4.39 11.93 -1.81
N LEU A 207 -4.23 13.23 -2.09
CA LEU A 207 -5.32 14.07 -2.58
C LEU A 207 -5.89 13.60 -3.93
N ALA A 208 -5.04 13.00 -4.77
CA ALA A 208 -5.44 12.46 -6.05
C ALA A 208 -6.06 11.05 -5.96
N THR A 209 -5.57 10.20 -5.05
CA THR A 209 -5.90 8.77 -5.02
C THR A 209 -6.76 8.35 -3.83
N GLY A 210 -6.64 9.03 -2.70
CA GLY A 210 -7.25 8.64 -1.43
C GLY A 210 -6.46 7.58 -0.65
N LEU A 211 -5.26 7.18 -1.12
CA LEU A 211 -4.38 6.22 -0.45
C LEU A 211 -3.87 6.77 0.87
N THR A 212 -3.88 5.97 1.93
CA THR A 212 -3.33 6.36 3.24
C THR A 212 -1.80 6.40 3.18
N ILE A 213 -1.21 7.35 3.89
CA ILE A 213 0.23 7.57 3.97
C ILE A 213 0.75 6.90 5.23
N ASN A 214 1.56 5.84 5.10
CA ASN A 214 2.33 5.27 6.20
C ASN A 214 3.77 5.78 6.11
N SER A 215 4.23 6.44 7.16
CA SER A 215 5.60 6.97 7.19
C SER A 215 6.44 6.31 8.28
N HIS A 216 7.49 5.61 7.87
CA HIS A 216 8.57 5.20 8.77
C HIS A 216 9.21 6.47 9.34
N THR A 217 9.10 6.67 10.65
CA THR A 217 9.46 7.96 11.27
C THR A 217 10.19 7.75 12.60
N GLY A 218 9.62 6.96 13.54
CA GLY A 218 10.13 6.83 14.92
C GLY A 218 9.92 8.10 15.72
N PRO A 219 10.91 9.01 15.85
CA PRO A 219 10.88 10.16 16.77
C PRO A 219 9.71 11.12 16.57
N ALA A 220 9.12 11.57 17.68
CA ALA A 220 7.96 12.46 17.69
C ALA A 220 8.22 13.79 16.98
N ALA A 221 9.41 14.38 17.12
CA ALA A 221 9.74 15.64 16.46
C ALA A 221 9.59 15.52 14.94
N ALA A 222 10.15 14.48 14.32
CA ALA A 222 10.01 14.23 12.89
C ALA A 222 8.55 13.91 12.46
N ALA A 223 7.77 13.27 13.34
CA ALA A 223 6.36 13.03 13.07
C ALA A 223 5.55 14.32 13.03
N PHE A 224 5.80 15.25 13.95
CA PHE A 224 5.12 16.55 13.99
C PHE A 224 5.52 17.46 12.83
N GLU A 225 6.78 17.42 12.37
CA GLU A 225 7.21 18.09 11.13
C GLU A 225 6.41 17.59 9.91
N GLN A 226 6.23 16.29 9.78
CA GLN A 226 5.41 15.72 8.70
C GLN A 226 3.94 16.16 8.82
N LEU A 227 3.38 16.14 10.02
CA LEU A 227 2.01 16.63 10.26
C LEU A 227 1.86 18.11 9.91
N ALA A 228 2.90 18.92 10.06
CA ALA A 228 2.90 20.32 9.62
C ALA A 228 2.89 20.43 8.09
N VAL A 229 3.62 19.55 7.38
CA VAL A 229 3.55 19.48 5.91
C VAL A 229 2.13 19.07 5.45
N LEU A 230 1.51 18.07 6.09
CA LEU A 230 0.12 17.68 5.78
C LEU A 230 -0.84 18.86 5.94
N ASP A 231 -0.71 19.61 7.04
CA ASP A 231 -1.54 20.79 7.30
C ASP A 231 -1.40 21.83 6.18
N LYS A 232 -0.17 22.10 5.75
CA LYS A 232 0.15 23.06 4.67
C LYS A 232 -0.45 22.62 3.33
N GLU A 233 -0.43 21.31 3.04
CA GLU A 233 -0.97 20.75 1.80
C GLU A 233 -2.49 20.47 1.88
N GLY A 234 -3.17 20.81 2.98
CA GLY A 234 -4.60 20.64 3.16
C GLY A 234 -5.04 19.18 3.36
N VAL A 235 -4.12 18.31 3.78
CA VAL A 235 -4.39 16.89 4.06
C VAL A 235 -4.70 16.71 5.53
N SER A 236 -5.78 15.99 5.83
CA SER A 236 -6.14 15.65 7.21
C SER A 236 -5.13 14.69 7.83
N PRO A 237 -4.70 14.88 9.09
CA PRO A 237 -3.91 13.90 9.84
C PRO A 237 -4.50 12.48 9.85
N ARG A 238 -5.80 12.32 9.60
CA ARG A 238 -6.46 11.01 9.44
C ARG A 238 -5.97 10.22 8.22
N ALA A 239 -5.24 10.84 7.31
CA ALA A 239 -4.58 10.19 6.19
C ALA A 239 -3.20 9.65 6.54
N PHE A 240 -2.67 9.93 7.74
CA PHE A 240 -1.28 9.71 8.11
C PHE A 240 -1.14 8.65 9.20
N GLY A 241 -0.29 7.65 8.97
CA GLY A 241 0.18 6.68 9.94
C GLY A 241 1.60 7.01 10.38
N TRP A 242 1.75 7.36 11.64
CA TRP A 242 3.04 7.49 12.30
C TRP A 242 3.57 6.11 12.67
N THR A 243 4.45 5.58 11.82
CA THR A 243 5.06 4.24 11.97
C THR A 243 6.23 4.29 12.95
N HIS A 244 6.42 3.21 13.68
CA HIS A 244 7.42 3.05 14.77
C HIS A 244 7.22 4.08 15.90
N ALA A 245 5.96 4.32 16.22
CA ALA A 245 5.60 5.21 17.33
C ALA A 245 5.85 4.58 18.72
N TYR A 246 6.17 3.29 18.79
CA TYR A 246 6.55 2.62 20.04
C TYR A 246 7.81 3.27 20.65
N GLY A 247 7.84 3.40 21.99
CA GLY A 247 8.95 4.03 22.71
C GLY A 247 8.91 5.54 22.75
N GLN A 248 7.94 6.20 22.12
CA GLN A 248 7.73 7.63 22.23
C GLN A 248 6.93 7.96 23.50
N ASN A 249 7.10 9.20 24.01
CA ASN A 249 6.38 9.62 25.20
C ASN A 249 4.86 9.70 24.95
N SER A 250 4.09 9.42 26.01
CA SER A 250 2.62 9.31 25.95
C SER A 250 1.94 10.59 25.48
N ASP A 251 2.46 11.76 25.84
CA ASP A 251 1.88 13.06 25.49
C ASP A 251 1.99 13.32 23.98
N SER A 252 3.10 12.95 23.36
CA SER A 252 3.29 13.06 21.92
C SER A 252 2.36 12.11 21.17
N LEU A 253 2.23 10.85 21.63
CA LEU A 253 1.32 9.87 21.07
C LEU A 253 -0.13 10.35 21.15
N GLU A 254 -0.56 10.83 22.33
CA GLU A 254 -1.89 11.38 22.54
C GLU A 254 -2.16 12.60 21.65
N LYS A 255 -1.24 13.56 21.60
CA LYS A 255 -1.36 14.77 20.78
C LYS A 255 -1.54 14.44 19.29
N ALA A 256 -0.78 13.50 18.76
CA ALA A 256 -0.90 13.07 17.37
C ALA A 256 -2.23 12.34 17.12
N ALA A 257 -2.63 11.43 18.03
CA ALA A 257 -3.89 10.70 17.95
C ALA A 257 -5.10 11.63 18.01
N ARG A 258 -5.11 12.66 18.91
CA ARG A 258 -6.18 13.67 18.98
C ARG A 258 -6.30 14.52 17.73
N ARG A 259 -5.20 14.73 16.99
CA ARG A 259 -5.24 15.35 15.66
C ARG A 259 -5.83 14.42 14.59
N GLY A 260 -5.96 13.14 14.90
CA GLY A 260 -6.53 12.12 14.05
C GLY A 260 -5.51 11.20 13.35
N ALA A 261 -4.20 11.38 13.59
CA ALA A 261 -3.17 10.50 13.07
C ALA A 261 -3.35 9.07 13.60
N TRP A 262 -2.96 8.08 12.80
CA TRP A 262 -2.85 6.70 13.21
C TRP A 262 -1.51 6.50 13.93
N ILE A 263 -1.57 5.99 15.15
CA ILE A 263 -0.40 5.63 15.95
C ILE A 263 -0.09 4.17 15.68
N SER A 264 0.96 3.92 14.90
CA SER A 264 1.38 2.57 14.55
C SER A 264 2.35 2.03 15.60
N LEU A 265 1.83 1.13 16.41
CA LEU A 265 2.57 0.35 17.39
C LEU A 265 2.93 -0.99 16.73
N ASP A 266 3.96 -1.00 15.91
CA ASP A 266 4.21 -1.98 14.88
C ASP A 266 5.50 -2.80 15.06
N ILE A 267 6.03 -2.85 16.29
CA ILE A 267 7.23 -3.66 16.59
C ILE A 267 6.90 -4.69 17.69
N VAL A 268 5.70 -5.29 17.61
CA VAL A 268 5.29 -6.28 18.62
C VAL A 268 6.14 -7.53 18.47
N GLY A 269 6.90 -7.87 19.51
CA GLY A 269 7.72 -9.08 19.59
C GLY A 269 7.27 -10.00 20.73
N ASP A 270 8.13 -10.97 21.06
CA ASP A 270 7.80 -12.04 22.02
C ASP A 270 8.26 -11.74 23.44
N LEU A 271 9.07 -10.70 23.66
CA LEU A 271 9.66 -10.41 24.96
C LEU A 271 8.59 -9.95 25.97
N PRO A 272 8.50 -10.56 27.17
CA PRO A 272 7.47 -10.22 28.16
C PRO A 272 7.45 -8.75 28.55
N GLU A 273 8.61 -8.12 28.71
CA GLU A 273 8.74 -6.70 29.01
C GLU A 273 8.18 -5.81 27.91
N GLN A 274 8.41 -6.16 26.65
CA GLN A 274 7.86 -5.45 25.51
C GLN A 274 6.33 -5.61 25.46
N ILE A 275 5.79 -6.80 25.62
CA ILE A 275 4.36 -7.08 25.69
C ILE A 275 3.70 -6.25 26.81
N ASN A 276 4.32 -6.16 27.98
CA ASN A 276 3.82 -5.33 29.06
C ASN A 276 3.79 -3.84 28.68
N ALA A 277 4.87 -3.32 28.10
CA ALA A 277 4.92 -1.93 27.66
C ALA A 277 3.85 -1.60 26.59
N TYR A 278 3.60 -2.50 25.62
CA TYR A 278 2.47 -2.35 24.68
C TYR A 278 1.13 -2.33 25.40
N ALA A 279 0.93 -3.22 26.37
CA ALA A 279 -0.32 -3.28 27.11
C ALA A 279 -0.57 -1.99 27.89
N GLU A 280 0.44 -1.41 28.55
CA GLU A 280 0.33 -0.13 29.28
C GLU A 280 -0.06 1.03 28.34
N ILE A 281 0.59 1.14 27.17
CA ILE A 281 0.22 2.15 26.16
C ILE A 281 -1.25 1.96 25.72
N LEU A 282 -1.70 0.73 25.49
CA LEU A 282 -3.06 0.44 25.05
C LEU A 282 -4.09 0.69 26.17
N ILE A 283 -3.75 0.46 27.44
CA ILE A 283 -4.59 0.85 28.58
C ILE A 283 -4.78 2.37 28.61
N LEU A 284 -3.68 3.12 28.51
CA LEU A 284 -3.73 4.58 28.46
C LEU A 284 -4.63 5.08 27.30
N PHE A 285 -4.46 4.51 26.11
CA PHE A 285 -5.29 4.88 24.95
C PHE A 285 -6.76 4.49 25.13
N LYS A 286 -7.05 3.37 25.83
CA LYS A 286 -8.40 2.97 26.20
C LYS A 286 -9.04 4.00 27.15
N GLU A 287 -8.34 4.37 28.22
CA GLU A 287 -8.81 5.34 29.23
C GLU A 287 -9.05 6.72 28.61
N LYS A 288 -8.22 7.14 27.68
CA LYS A 288 -8.33 8.41 26.95
C LYS A 288 -9.31 8.39 25.77
N GLY A 289 -9.95 7.25 25.49
CA GLY A 289 -10.89 7.10 24.36
C GLY A 289 -10.22 7.11 22.98
N LEU A 290 -8.91 6.81 22.90
CA LEU A 290 -8.08 6.92 21.69
C LEU A 290 -7.77 5.57 21.03
N LEU A 291 -8.28 4.44 21.50
CA LEU A 291 -8.05 3.14 20.88
C LEU A 291 -8.37 3.12 19.38
N ARG A 292 -9.30 3.98 18.92
CA ARG A 292 -9.69 4.09 17.50
C ARG A 292 -8.66 4.79 16.61
N ASN A 293 -7.49 5.13 17.15
CA ASN A 293 -6.37 5.74 16.44
C ASN A 293 -5.12 4.85 16.42
N VAL A 294 -5.22 3.59 16.90
CA VAL A 294 -4.06 2.69 17.00
C VAL A 294 -4.08 1.65 15.89
N LEU A 295 -2.91 1.38 15.31
CA LEU A 295 -2.63 0.24 14.45
C LEU A 295 -1.61 -0.66 15.15
N LEU A 296 -1.78 -1.98 15.08
CA LEU A 296 -0.89 -2.97 15.69
C LEU A 296 -0.31 -3.89 14.62
N SER A 297 1.01 -4.10 14.64
CA SER A 297 1.71 -5.04 13.78
C SER A 297 3.02 -5.51 14.40
N HIS A 298 3.83 -6.28 13.66
CA HIS A 298 5.07 -6.84 14.18
C HIS A 298 6.32 -6.22 13.55
N ASP A 299 6.20 -5.59 12.37
CA ASP A 299 7.35 -5.21 11.54
C ASP A 299 8.28 -6.42 11.35
N ALA A 300 7.67 -7.54 10.99
CA ALA A 300 8.29 -8.86 10.95
C ALA A 300 8.33 -9.41 9.52
N GLY A 301 8.78 -10.67 9.40
CA GLY A 301 9.07 -11.30 8.13
C GLY A 301 10.54 -11.10 7.77
N VAL A 302 10.78 -10.46 6.64
CA VAL A 302 12.11 -10.08 6.11
C VAL A 302 12.90 -11.28 5.58
N TYR A 303 12.54 -11.73 4.36
CA TYR A 303 13.45 -12.52 3.54
C TYR A 303 14.55 -11.58 2.99
N ASP A 304 15.81 -11.81 3.37
CA ASP A 304 16.96 -11.03 2.93
C ASP A 304 17.69 -11.78 1.80
N PRO A 305 17.64 -11.30 0.54
CA PRO A 305 18.24 -12.01 -0.58
C PRO A 305 19.78 -12.07 -0.51
N ALA A 306 20.41 -11.28 0.34
CA ALA A 306 21.87 -11.34 0.57
C ALA A 306 22.26 -12.50 1.51
N LYS A 307 21.30 -13.12 2.20
CA LYS A 307 21.56 -14.21 3.14
C LYS A 307 21.17 -15.57 2.56
N LYS A 308 21.88 -16.60 2.96
CA LYS A 308 21.54 -17.98 2.61
C LYS A 308 20.11 -18.28 3.04
N ASN A 309 19.27 -18.76 2.12
CA ASN A 309 17.84 -19.06 2.31
C ASN A 309 17.02 -17.90 2.90
N GLY A 310 17.43 -16.65 2.65
CA GLY A 310 16.74 -15.48 3.16
C GLY A 310 17.04 -15.08 4.60
N GLY A 311 17.94 -15.80 5.27
CA GLY A 311 18.27 -15.58 6.69
C GLY A 311 17.22 -16.12 7.66
N THR A 312 17.12 -15.49 8.84
CA THR A 312 16.11 -15.85 9.86
C THR A 312 14.83 -15.07 9.58
N PHE A 313 13.79 -15.75 9.11
CA PHE A 313 12.49 -15.15 8.89
C PHE A 313 11.68 -15.11 10.18
N ARG A 314 11.17 -13.95 10.59
CA ARG A 314 10.34 -13.80 11.78
C ARG A 314 8.86 -14.06 11.46
N GLY A 315 8.19 -14.85 12.31
CA GLY A 315 6.75 -15.11 12.18
C GLY A 315 5.87 -13.93 12.58
N PHE A 316 4.57 -14.08 12.35
CA PHE A 316 3.55 -13.03 12.53
C PHE A 316 2.56 -13.37 13.67
N ASN A 317 3.02 -13.97 14.75
CA ASN A 317 2.18 -14.60 15.76
C ASN A 317 2.14 -13.89 17.12
N ALA A 318 3.14 -13.07 17.47
CA ALA A 318 3.28 -12.47 18.80
C ALA A 318 2.05 -11.67 19.27
N ILE A 319 1.37 -10.95 18.38
CA ILE A 319 0.12 -10.24 18.71
C ILE A 319 -0.94 -11.21 19.22
N PHE A 320 -1.12 -12.35 18.56
CA PHE A 320 -2.18 -13.32 18.86
C PHE A 320 -1.85 -14.19 20.05
N GLU A 321 -0.60 -14.66 20.15
CA GLU A 321 -0.15 -15.61 21.18
C GLU A 321 0.30 -14.93 22.47
N ARG A 322 0.70 -13.66 22.41
CA ARG A 322 1.26 -12.93 23.57
C ARG A 322 0.44 -11.68 23.94
N LEU A 323 0.32 -10.71 23.00
CA LEU A 323 -0.29 -9.40 23.32
C LEU A 323 -1.79 -9.52 23.60
N VAL A 324 -2.56 -10.18 22.74
CA VAL A 324 -4.02 -10.33 22.93
C VAL A 324 -4.35 -11.06 24.25
N PRO A 325 -3.72 -12.18 24.62
CA PRO A 325 -3.92 -12.78 25.94
C PRO A 325 -3.57 -11.83 27.11
N ALA A 326 -2.48 -11.06 26.98
CA ALA A 326 -2.08 -10.08 28.00
C ALA A 326 -3.12 -8.94 28.15
N LEU A 327 -3.68 -8.46 27.04
CA LEU A 327 -4.75 -7.46 27.03
C LEU A 327 -6.04 -7.99 27.64
N ARG A 328 -6.42 -9.23 27.34
CA ARG A 328 -7.61 -9.89 27.94
C ARG A 328 -7.46 -9.99 29.45
N LYS A 329 -6.31 -10.39 29.97
CA LYS A 329 -6.00 -10.41 31.41
C LYS A 329 -6.14 -9.05 32.07
N ARG A 330 -5.95 -7.95 31.29
CA ARG A 330 -6.10 -6.54 31.71
C ARG A 330 -7.49 -5.94 31.40
N GLY A 331 -8.50 -6.80 31.15
CA GLY A 331 -9.89 -6.38 30.99
C GLY A 331 -10.22 -5.75 29.62
N PHE A 332 -9.49 -6.10 28.57
CA PHE A 332 -9.91 -5.76 27.20
C PHE A 332 -11.00 -6.73 26.74
N SER A 333 -12.14 -6.18 26.33
CA SER A 333 -13.22 -6.95 25.72
C SER A 333 -12.88 -7.36 24.28
N GLN A 334 -13.58 -8.37 23.75
CA GLN A 334 -13.44 -8.76 22.34
C GLN A 334 -13.68 -7.58 21.41
N LYS A 335 -14.68 -6.74 21.67
CA LYS A 335 -14.97 -5.52 20.90
C LYS A 335 -13.75 -4.56 20.84
N GLN A 336 -12.99 -4.45 21.93
CA GLN A 336 -11.79 -3.59 21.93
C GLN A 336 -10.64 -4.22 21.14
N ILE A 337 -10.51 -5.54 21.18
CA ILE A 337 -9.57 -6.27 20.31
C ILE A 337 -9.97 -6.11 18.84
N ASP A 338 -11.27 -6.24 18.51
CA ASP A 338 -11.76 -6.05 17.15
C ASP A 338 -11.56 -4.62 16.65
N ILE A 339 -11.64 -3.60 17.52
CA ILE A 339 -11.28 -2.23 17.17
C ILE A 339 -9.83 -2.17 16.70
N LEU A 340 -8.90 -2.79 17.42
CA LEU A 340 -7.46 -2.73 17.12
C LEU A 340 -7.10 -3.51 15.85
N LEU A 341 -7.66 -4.71 15.68
CA LEU A 341 -7.20 -5.65 14.64
C LEU A 341 -8.08 -5.66 13.38
N VAL A 342 -9.31 -5.11 13.45
CA VAL A 342 -10.27 -5.14 12.34
C VAL A 342 -10.75 -3.75 11.97
N GLU A 343 -11.38 -3.02 12.92
CA GLU A 343 -12.05 -1.76 12.60
C GLU A 343 -11.07 -0.64 12.22
N ASN A 344 -9.98 -0.52 12.97
CA ASN A 344 -8.97 0.52 12.74
C ASN A 344 -8.25 0.32 11.39
N PRO A 345 -7.67 -0.86 11.08
CA PRO A 345 -7.06 -1.09 9.77
C PRO A 345 -8.06 -0.87 8.63
N ARG A 346 -9.28 -1.40 8.75
CA ARG A 346 -10.34 -1.16 7.76
C ARG A 346 -10.58 0.33 7.53
N LYS A 347 -10.68 1.13 8.59
CA LYS A 347 -10.92 2.58 8.50
C LYS A 347 -9.70 3.32 7.97
N ALA A 348 -8.50 2.91 8.34
CA ALA A 348 -7.25 3.49 7.88
C ALA A 348 -7.06 3.29 6.38
N TYR A 349 -7.21 2.05 5.89
CA TYR A 349 -6.83 1.68 4.53
C TYR A 349 -7.98 1.66 3.52
N THR A 350 -9.21 1.93 3.92
CA THR A 350 -10.28 2.23 2.96
C THR A 350 -9.90 3.46 2.15
N ILE A 351 -9.79 3.29 0.83
CA ILE A 351 -9.36 4.34 -0.10
C ILE A 351 -10.37 5.49 -0.07
N ARG A 352 -9.93 6.61 0.45
CA ARG A 352 -10.74 7.82 0.57
C ARG A 352 -9.87 9.05 0.74
N VAL A 353 -10.13 10.10 -0.03
CA VAL A 353 -9.47 11.40 0.17
C VAL A 353 -9.90 11.99 1.51
N ARG A 354 -8.93 12.37 2.33
CA ARG A 354 -9.12 12.96 3.65
C ARG A 354 -8.51 14.37 3.64
N LYS A 355 -9.35 15.36 3.44
CA LYS A 355 -8.98 16.78 3.47
C LYS A 355 -9.14 17.34 4.89
N ARG A 356 -8.39 18.40 5.16
CA ARG A 356 -8.51 19.20 6.38
C ARG A 356 -9.76 20.07 6.34
#